data_12265d3dc297687559a96499e425557c
#
_entry.id   12265d3dc297687559a96499e425557c
#
_cell.length_a   1.000
_cell.length_b   1.000
_cell.length_c   1.000
_cell.angle_alpha   90.00
_cell.angle_beta   90.00
_cell.angle_gamma   90.00
#
_symmetry.space_group_name_H-M   'P 1'
#
loop_
_entity.id
_entity.type
_entity.pdbx_description
1 polymer ?
#
loop_
_entity_poly.entity_id
_entity_poly.type
_entity_poly.pdbx_seq_one_letter_code
_entity_poly.pdbx_strand_id
1 'polypeptide(L)' 'MVKIVLNGKEAEVAGDLTLAKLLLDMKIEPQMVACEMNRKIVKRGEYSKTAITEGDEIEILQMIGGG' A
#
# COMPACT_ATOMS: atom_id res chain seq x y z
N MET A 1 -1.65 9.51 -13.94
CA MET A 1 -1.71 9.32 -12.47
C MET A 1 -3.06 8.76 -12.11
N VAL A 2 -3.10 7.93 -11.10
CA VAL A 2 -4.36 7.40 -10.60
C VAL A 2 -4.64 7.95 -9.22
N LYS A 3 -5.91 8.11 -8.92
CA LYS A 3 -6.36 8.57 -7.60
C LYS A 3 -6.68 7.37 -6.73
N ILE A 4 -6.16 7.40 -5.51
CA ILE A 4 -6.41 6.36 -4.52
C ILE A 4 -6.79 7.00 -3.21
N VAL A 5 -7.26 6.19 -2.28
CA VAL A 5 -7.45 6.62 -0.90
C VAL A 5 -6.40 5.90 -0.08
N LEU A 6 -5.49 6.66 0.50
CA LEU A 6 -4.39 6.12 1.27
C LEU A 6 -4.56 6.53 2.72
N ASN A 7 -4.78 5.54 3.58
CA ASN A 7 -5.03 5.78 5.00
C ASN A 7 -6.12 6.83 5.21
N GLY A 8 -7.18 6.72 4.44
CA GLY A 8 -8.34 7.59 4.57
C GLY A 8 -8.24 8.93 3.88
N LYS A 9 -7.16 9.18 3.17
CA LYS A 9 -6.97 10.46 2.47
C LYS A 9 -6.74 10.23 0.99
N GLU A 10 -7.29 11.12 0.19
CA GLU A 10 -7.05 11.05 -1.25
C GLU A 10 -5.60 11.33 -1.58
N ALA A 11 -5.08 10.58 -2.52
CA ALA A 11 -3.71 10.75 -3.00
C ALA A 11 -3.65 10.37 -4.47
N GLU A 12 -2.65 10.88 -5.15
CA GLU A 12 -2.41 10.51 -6.55
C GLU A 12 -1.06 9.85 -6.65
N VAL A 13 -1.01 8.74 -7.39
CA VAL A 13 0.22 7.99 -7.57
C VAL A 13 0.36 7.63 -9.04
N ALA A 14 1.54 7.19 -9.41
CA ALA A 14 1.81 6.79 -10.78
C ALA A 14 0.92 5.61 -11.17
N GLY A 15 0.54 5.57 -12.43
CA GLY A 15 -0.44 4.59 -12.89
C GLY A 15 0.06 3.18 -13.00
N ASP A 16 1.36 2.98 -12.94
CA ASP A 16 1.95 1.65 -13.07
C ASP A 16 2.61 1.20 -11.77
N LEU A 17 2.15 1.73 -10.66
CA LEU A 17 2.76 1.45 -9.37
C LEU A 17 2.25 0.13 -8.80
N THR A 18 3.14 -0.59 -8.14
CA THR A 18 2.73 -1.73 -7.30
C THR A 18 2.73 -1.30 -5.85
N LEU A 19 2.10 -2.11 -5.01
CA LEU A 19 2.09 -1.83 -3.58
C LEU A 19 3.51 -1.81 -3.01
N ALA A 20 4.36 -2.73 -3.48
CA ALA A 20 5.75 -2.75 -3.03
C ALA A 20 6.47 -1.45 -3.38
N LYS A 21 6.23 -0.96 -4.59
CA LYS A 21 6.89 0.29 -5.02
C LYS A 21 6.36 1.48 -4.25
N LEU A 22 5.06 1.48 -3.95
CA LEU A 22 4.50 2.55 -3.13
C LEU A 22 5.18 2.61 -1.77
N LEU A 23 5.35 1.46 -1.13
CA LEU A 23 6.02 1.42 0.16
C LEU A 23 7.46 1.91 0.05
N LEU A 24 8.14 1.50 -1.02
CA LEU A 24 9.50 1.93 -1.25
C LEU A 24 9.58 3.45 -1.41
N ASP A 25 8.68 4.01 -2.20
CA ASP A 25 8.65 5.46 -2.41
C ASP A 25 8.37 6.22 -1.13
N MET A 26 7.58 5.64 -0.23
CA MET A 26 7.28 6.24 1.06
C MET A 26 8.34 5.94 2.11
N LYS A 27 9.38 5.18 1.73
CA LYS A 27 10.46 4.79 2.63
C LYS A 27 9.97 3.97 3.81
N ILE A 28 9.02 3.10 3.53
CA ILE A 28 8.42 2.22 4.53
C ILE A 28 8.95 0.81 4.32
N GLU A 29 9.44 0.20 5.39
CA GLU A 29 9.89 -1.18 5.35
C GLU A 29 8.69 -2.11 5.29
N PRO A 30 8.58 -2.96 4.27
CA PRO A 30 7.42 -3.84 4.18
C PRO A 30 7.22 -4.75 5.39
N GLN A 31 8.31 -5.09 6.05
CA GLN A 31 8.25 -5.98 7.21
C GLN A 31 7.67 -5.31 8.44
N MET A 32 7.57 -4.00 8.42
CA MET A 32 7.11 -3.24 9.57
C MET A 32 5.66 -2.84 9.49
N VAL A 33 4.98 -3.26 8.44
CA VAL A 33 3.60 -2.83 8.22
C VAL A 33 2.76 -4.01 7.78
N ALA A 34 1.47 -3.86 7.98
CA ALA A 34 0.45 -4.70 7.36
C ALA A 34 -0.33 -3.82 6.39
N CYS A 35 -0.63 -4.35 5.23
CA CYS A 35 -1.34 -3.58 4.22
C CYS A 35 -2.67 -4.22 3.90
N GLU A 36 -3.68 -3.38 3.75
CA GLU A 36 -4.97 -3.80 3.23
C GLU A 36 -5.26 -3.03 1.96
N MET A 37 -5.86 -3.70 1.01
CA MET A 37 -6.30 -3.07 -0.22
C MET A 37 -7.75 -3.42 -0.43
N ASN A 38 -8.59 -2.38 -0.47
CA ASN A 38 -10.05 -2.55 -0.63
C ASN A 38 -10.59 -3.49 0.44
N ARG A 39 -10.09 -3.30 1.67
CA ARG A 39 -10.53 -4.01 2.88
C ARG A 39 -10.11 -5.47 2.93
N LYS A 40 -9.15 -5.84 2.09
CA LYS A 40 -8.60 -7.20 2.12
C LYS A 40 -7.12 -7.13 2.43
N ILE A 41 -6.69 -8.01 3.30
CA ILE A 41 -5.28 -8.05 3.68
C ILE A 41 -4.47 -8.55 2.49
N VAL A 42 -3.38 -7.86 2.19
CA VAL A 42 -2.45 -8.28 1.16
C VAL A 42 -1.25 -8.91 1.86
N LYS A 43 -0.92 -10.13 1.45
CA LYS A 43 0.23 -10.80 2.02
C LYS A 43 1.53 -10.15 1.55
N ARG A 44 2.51 -10.12 2.43
CA ARG A 44 3.77 -9.44 2.13
C ARG A 44 4.41 -9.96 0.84
N GLY A 45 4.33 -11.26 0.61
CA GLY A 45 4.89 -11.85 -0.61
C GLY A 45 4.16 -11.43 -1.88
N GLU A 46 3.01 -10.80 -1.76
CA GLU A 46 2.23 -10.36 -2.90
C GLU A 46 2.38 -8.87 -3.18
N TYR A 47 3.12 -8.14 -2.36
CA TYR A 47 3.21 -6.69 -2.52
C TYR A 47 3.75 -6.30 -3.88
N SER A 48 4.76 -7.02 -4.37
CA SER A 48 5.35 -6.69 -5.66
C SER A 48 4.49 -7.08 -6.85
N LYS A 49 3.47 -7.89 -6.60
CA LYS A 49 2.55 -8.34 -7.65
C LYS A 49 1.22 -7.63 -7.60
N THR A 50 1.01 -6.76 -6.62
CA THR A 50 -0.27 -6.11 -6.43
C THR A 50 -0.22 -4.73 -7.08
N ALA A 51 -0.89 -4.63 -8.23
CA ALA A 51 -0.96 -3.36 -8.94
C ALA A 51 -1.94 -2.42 -8.25
N ILE A 52 -1.63 -1.14 -8.28
CA ILE A 52 -2.50 -0.11 -7.74
C ILE A 52 -3.25 0.52 -8.89
N THR A 53 -4.57 0.58 -8.76
CA THR A 53 -5.42 1.11 -9.81
C THR A 53 -6.31 2.21 -9.27
N GLU A 54 -6.95 2.91 -10.19
CA GLU A 54 -7.82 4.03 -9.86
C GLU A 54 -8.90 3.61 -8.87
N GLY A 55 -9.05 4.38 -7.81
CA GLY A 55 -10.10 4.13 -6.83
C GLY A 55 -9.73 3.16 -5.72
N ASP A 56 -8.54 2.59 -5.77
CA ASP A 56 -8.16 1.65 -4.71
C ASP A 56 -8.09 2.33 -3.36
N GLU A 57 -8.58 1.63 -2.34
CA GLU A 57 -8.42 2.04 -0.94
C GLU A 57 -7.28 1.25 -0.34
N ILE A 58 -6.27 1.94 0.15
CA ILE A 58 -5.09 1.30 0.69
C ILE A 58 -4.92 1.75 2.13
N GLU A 59 -4.78 0.77 3.03
CA GLU A 59 -4.49 1.03 4.44
C GLU A 59 -3.13 0.44 4.75
N ILE A 60 -2.26 1.25 5.31
CA ILE A 60 -0.94 0.81 5.74
C ILE A 60 -0.89 0.97 7.25
N LEU A 61 -0.80 -0.15 7.94
CA LEU A 61 -0.83 -0.17 9.40
C LEU A 61 0.54 -0.53 9.93
N GLN A 62 1.09 0.34 10.76
CA GLN A 62 2.38 0.05 11.37
C GLN A 62 2.22 -0.98 12.46
N MET A 63 3.12 -1.95 12.45
CA MET A 63 3.15 -2.94 13.52
C MET A 63 4.08 -2.44 14.60
N ILE A 64 3.51 -2.16 15.74
CA ILE A 64 4.22 -1.59 16.87
C ILE A 64 4.51 -2.69 17.87
N GLY A 65 5.61 -2.55 18.58
CA GLY A 65 5.87 -3.46 19.66
C GLY A 65 6.48 -4.75 19.27
N GLY A 66 7.09 -4.78 18.33
CA GLY A 66 7.77 -5.84 18.13
C GLY A 66 7.78 -6.87 17.65
N GLY A 67 7.63 -6.63 17.39
CA GLY A 67 7.79 -7.67 16.88
C GLY A 67 8.53 -8.16 16.06
#